data_29d2c12fc0b72e92c416ad831d645b79
#
_entry.id   29d2c12fc0b72e92c416ad831d645b79
#
_cell.length_a   1.000
_cell.length_b   1.000
_cell.length_c   1.000
_cell.angle_alpha   90.00
_cell.angle_beta   90.00
_cell.angle_gamma   90.00
#
_symmetry.space_group_name_H-M   'P 1'
#
loop_
_entity.id
_entity.type
_entity.pdbx_description
1 polymer ?
#
loop_
_entity_poly.entity_id
_entity_poly.type
_entity_poly.pdbx_seq_one_letter_code
_entity_poly.pdbx_strand_id
1 'polypeptide(L)'
;MDKVRVLAANAFRDVLHKRVVYVAVFLAVVGILVMLTPLAFLRMAKEAGETKVAEQVGASLVLGVLNMWSSGATLIGLFLGATAVSAEVKSKTIVTVLARPVGRAEYLLGKWLGIQLFVLLFVGVGAVAGCAAVHYFQMQPSGLFPLAIGELFVDAVFFCALSVALGAIMPPVAAGAGTVFAQLMPSLARPFLADPRPLVSWLALAGYYVGPAQMPVSLLGHSFAKELLNPSYGLYAQVLVENVLYAAAVMVVACRVFARREVRLSS
;
A
#
# COMPACT_ATOMS: atom_id res chain seq x y z
N MET A 1 1.08 10.96 24.38
CA MET A 1 0.80 9.74 23.57
C MET A 1 -0.69 9.38 23.55
N ASP A 2 -1.43 9.62 24.60
CA ASP A 2 -2.86 9.24 24.67
C ASP A 2 -3.76 9.97 23.68
N LYS A 3 -3.47 11.26 23.38
CA LYS A 3 -4.25 12.05 22.41
C LYS A 3 -4.20 11.46 20.99
N VAL A 4 -3.02 11.08 20.53
CA VAL A 4 -2.85 10.47 19.17
C VAL A 4 -3.56 9.13 19.09
N ARG A 5 -3.52 8.31 20.14
CA ARG A 5 -4.23 7.02 20.19
C ARG A 5 -5.75 7.20 20.10
N VAL A 6 -6.30 8.17 20.83
CA VAL A 6 -7.74 8.48 20.79
C VAL A 6 -8.14 9.00 19.40
N LEU A 7 -7.31 9.86 18.79
CA LEU A 7 -7.55 10.36 17.44
C LEU A 7 -7.48 9.23 16.39
N ALA A 8 -6.52 8.32 16.53
CA ALA A 8 -6.39 7.17 15.65
C ALA A 8 -7.59 6.21 15.78
N ALA A 9 -8.04 5.93 17.00
CA ALA A 9 -9.22 5.11 17.23
C ALA A 9 -10.49 5.74 16.63
N ASN A 10 -10.66 7.07 16.79
CA ASN A 10 -11.78 7.77 16.18
C ASN A 10 -11.67 7.77 14.64
N ALA A 11 -10.49 8.02 14.09
CA ALA A 11 -10.28 7.97 12.65
C ALA A 11 -10.55 6.57 12.08
N PHE A 12 -10.15 5.50 12.78
CA PHE A 12 -10.46 4.13 12.41
C PHE A 12 -11.98 3.87 12.41
N ARG A 13 -12.69 4.31 13.47
CA ARG A 13 -14.16 4.20 13.52
C ARG A 13 -14.84 4.98 12.41
N ASP A 14 -14.37 6.18 12.09
CA ASP A 14 -14.88 6.98 10.97
C ASP A 14 -14.72 6.24 9.63
N VAL A 15 -13.59 5.55 9.44
CA VAL A 15 -13.37 4.73 8.25
C VAL A 15 -14.38 3.60 8.17
N LEU A 16 -14.65 2.90 9.29
CA LEU A 16 -15.60 1.79 9.32
C LEU A 16 -17.03 2.19 8.93
N HIS A 17 -17.40 3.46 9.13
CA HIS A 17 -18.73 3.97 8.73
C HIS A 17 -18.77 4.51 7.28
N LYS A 18 -17.63 4.53 6.57
CA LYS A 18 -17.57 4.98 5.19
C LYS A 18 -17.98 3.86 4.22
N ARG A 19 -18.57 4.26 3.08
CA ARG A 19 -18.95 3.33 1.99
C ARG A 19 -17.77 2.53 1.42
N VAL A 20 -16.54 3.01 1.61
CA VAL A 20 -15.31 2.31 1.19
C VAL A 20 -15.14 0.96 1.89
N VAL A 21 -15.68 0.79 3.10
CA VAL A 21 -15.66 -0.50 3.81
C VAL A 21 -16.46 -1.57 3.06
N TYR A 22 -17.59 -1.21 2.46
CA TYR A 22 -18.35 -2.16 1.64
C TYR A 22 -17.57 -2.61 0.41
N VAL A 23 -16.81 -1.70 -0.21
CA VAL A 23 -15.92 -2.04 -1.32
C VAL A 23 -14.79 -2.96 -0.84
N ALA A 24 -14.18 -2.66 0.31
CA ALA A 24 -13.13 -3.50 0.89
C ALA A 24 -13.65 -4.91 1.21
N VAL A 25 -14.81 -5.02 1.84
CA VAL A 25 -15.46 -6.31 2.15
C VAL A 25 -15.80 -7.06 0.87
N PHE A 26 -16.36 -6.37 -0.14
CA PHE A 26 -16.66 -6.97 -1.43
C PHE A 26 -15.40 -7.53 -2.11
N LEU A 27 -14.32 -6.75 -2.16
CA LEU A 27 -13.04 -7.19 -2.72
C LEU A 27 -12.46 -8.37 -1.93
N ALA A 28 -12.59 -8.35 -0.59
CA ALA A 28 -12.14 -9.45 0.25
C ALA A 28 -12.92 -10.75 -0.03
N VAL A 29 -14.24 -10.66 -0.10
CA VAL A 29 -15.10 -11.81 -0.42
C VAL A 29 -14.82 -12.35 -1.82
N VAL A 30 -14.74 -11.47 -2.82
CA VAL A 30 -14.41 -11.87 -4.21
C VAL A 30 -13.04 -12.53 -4.27
N GLY A 31 -12.01 -11.94 -3.61
CA GLY A 31 -10.67 -12.52 -3.57
C GLY A 31 -10.64 -13.91 -2.94
N ILE A 32 -11.34 -14.11 -1.82
CA ILE A 32 -11.46 -15.44 -1.17
C ILE A 32 -12.20 -16.42 -2.10
N LEU A 33 -13.30 -16.02 -2.72
CA LEU A 33 -14.03 -16.86 -3.66
C LEU A 33 -13.17 -17.26 -4.87
N VAL A 34 -12.42 -16.31 -5.44
CA VAL A 34 -11.48 -16.60 -6.54
C VAL A 34 -10.37 -17.55 -6.10
N MET A 35 -9.88 -17.45 -4.85
CA MET A 35 -8.95 -18.44 -4.31
C MET A 35 -9.53 -19.84 -4.13
N LEU A 36 -10.83 -19.94 -3.89
CA LEU A 36 -11.50 -21.22 -3.70
C LEU A 36 -11.90 -21.91 -5.01
N THR A 37 -12.12 -21.15 -6.09
CA THR A 37 -12.54 -21.71 -7.40
C THR A 37 -11.56 -22.73 -8.00
N PRO A 38 -10.23 -22.61 -7.85
CA PRO A 38 -9.30 -23.62 -8.39
C PRO A 38 -9.35 -24.98 -7.67
N LEU A 39 -9.96 -25.06 -6.49
CA LEU A 39 -10.00 -26.29 -5.69
C LEU A 39 -10.53 -27.49 -6.47
N ALA A 40 -11.62 -27.30 -7.22
CA ALA A 40 -12.20 -28.34 -8.05
C ALA A 40 -11.27 -28.71 -9.21
N PHE A 41 -10.69 -27.71 -9.89
CA PHE A 41 -9.78 -27.92 -11.00
C PHE A 41 -8.49 -28.62 -10.57
N LEU A 42 -7.89 -28.20 -9.46
CA LEU A 42 -6.66 -28.78 -8.93
C LEU A 42 -6.84 -30.24 -8.46
N ARG A 43 -8.02 -30.56 -7.91
CA ARG A 43 -8.37 -31.95 -7.57
C ARG A 43 -8.46 -32.81 -8.84
N MET A 44 -9.19 -32.34 -9.86
CA MET A 44 -9.31 -33.05 -11.15
C MET A 44 -7.95 -33.24 -11.83
N ALA A 45 -7.09 -32.21 -11.85
CA ALA A 45 -5.77 -32.31 -12.44
C ALA A 45 -4.83 -33.26 -11.68
N LYS A 46 -4.92 -33.30 -10.33
CA LYS A 46 -4.20 -34.28 -9.51
C LYS A 46 -4.67 -35.70 -9.77
N GLU A 47 -5.97 -35.92 -9.88
CA GLU A 47 -6.57 -37.22 -10.20
C GLU A 47 -6.20 -37.69 -11.60
N ALA A 48 -6.03 -36.77 -12.55
CA ALA A 48 -5.54 -37.04 -13.90
C ALA A 48 -4.02 -37.29 -13.99
N GLY A 49 -3.28 -37.16 -12.87
CA GLY A 49 -1.81 -37.33 -12.84
C GLY A 49 -1.00 -36.11 -13.31
N GLU A 50 -1.66 -35.01 -13.66
CA GLU A 50 -1.01 -33.76 -14.14
C GLU A 50 -0.59 -32.82 -13.00
N THR A 51 0.21 -33.35 -12.08
CA THR A 51 0.61 -32.60 -10.85
C THR A 51 1.38 -31.31 -11.14
N LYS A 52 2.22 -31.28 -12.18
CA LYS A 52 3.00 -30.07 -12.54
C LYS A 52 2.10 -28.93 -13.05
N VAL A 53 1.10 -29.27 -13.89
CA VAL A 53 0.13 -28.28 -14.41
C VAL A 53 -0.70 -27.72 -13.26
N ALA A 54 -1.17 -28.59 -12.35
CA ALA A 54 -1.90 -28.21 -11.17
C ALA A 54 -1.10 -27.23 -10.29
N GLU A 55 0.18 -27.50 -10.04
CA GLU A 55 1.07 -26.68 -9.24
C GLU A 55 1.27 -25.29 -9.88
N GLN A 56 1.50 -25.24 -11.18
CA GLN A 56 1.72 -23.97 -11.92
C GLN A 56 0.46 -23.11 -11.98
N VAL A 57 -0.70 -23.69 -12.24
CA VAL A 57 -1.99 -22.99 -12.24
C VAL A 57 -2.32 -22.49 -10.86
N GLY A 58 -2.14 -23.31 -9.82
CA GLY A 58 -2.34 -22.90 -8.43
C GLY A 58 -1.46 -21.73 -8.02
N ALA A 59 -0.18 -21.77 -8.36
CA ALA A 59 0.75 -20.66 -8.09
C ALA A 59 0.31 -19.37 -8.79
N SER A 60 -0.05 -19.44 -10.07
CA SER A 60 -0.53 -18.28 -10.84
C SER A 60 -1.78 -17.64 -10.24
N LEU A 61 -2.70 -18.46 -9.73
CA LEU A 61 -3.94 -17.99 -9.09
C LEU A 61 -3.66 -17.32 -7.74
N VAL A 62 -2.82 -17.92 -6.90
CA VAL A 62 -2.43 -17.30 -5.61
C VAL A 62 -1.75 -15.96 -5.87
N LEU A 63 -0.83 -15.89 -6.82
CA LEU A 63 -0.16 -14.65 -7.22
C LEU A 63 -1.15 -13.61 -7.75
N GLY A 64 -2.07 -14.01 -8.63
CA GLY A 64 -3.10 -13.14 -9.20
C GLY A 64 -3.99 -12.53 -8.10
N VAL A 65 -4.43 -13.33 -7.14
CA VAL A 65 -5.26 -12.85 -6.02
C VAL A 65 -4.47 -11.94 -5.08
N LEU A 66 -3.23 -12.27 -4.74
CA LEU A 66 -2.38 -11.41 -3.90
C LEU A 66 -2.11 -10.07 -4.58
N ASN A 67 -1.87 -10.05 -5.89
CA ASN A 67 -1.73 -8.81 -6.68
C ASN A 67 -3.03 -7.99 -6.69
N MET A 68 -4.19 -8.63 -6.86
CA MET A 68 -5.50 -7.97 -6.77
C MET A 68 -5.71 -7.36 -5.37
N TRP A 69 -5.31 -8.08 -4.33
CA TRP A 69 -5.44 -7.63 -2.95
C TRP A 69 -4.53 -6.43 -2.66
N SER A 70 -3.28 -6.48 -3.10
CA SER A 70 -2.34 -5.36 -3.02
C SER A 70 -2.88 -4.12 -3.74
N SER A 71 -3.35 -4.29 -4.97
CA SER A 71 -3.95 -3.20 -5.75
C SER A 71 -5.19 -2.62 -5.05
N GLY A 72 -6.05 -3.48 -4.48
CA GLY A 72 -7.20 -3.07 -3.68
C GLY A 72 -6.80 -2.26 -2.44
N ALA A 73 -5.79 -2.73 -1.70
CA ALA A 73 -5.26 -2.03 -0.53
C ALA A 73 -4.70 -0.65 -0.89
N THR A 74 -3.95 -0.58 -1.99
CA THR A 74 -3.39 0.66 -2.54
C THR A 74 -4.50 1.66 -2.89
N LEU A 75 -5.52 1.24 -3.62
CA LEU A 75 -6.67 2.09 -3.97
C LEU A 75 -7.43 2.56 -2.74
N ILE A 76 -7.68 1.69 -1.77
CA ILE A 76 -8.34 2.04 -0.51
C ILE A 76 -7.51 3.06 0.26
N GLY A 77 -6.20 2.82 0.41
CA GLY A 77 -5.27 3.71 1.09
C GLY A 77 -5.19 5.08 0.41
N LEU A 78 -5.11 5.09 -0.92
CA LEU A 78 -5.08 6.30 -1.74
C LEU A 78 -6.36 7.11 -1.57
N PHE A 79 -7.53 6.49 -1.69
CA PHE A 79 -8.81 7.18 -1.60
C PHE A 79 -9.07 7.73 -0.18
N LEU A 80 -8.86 6.89 0.83
CA LEU A 80 -9.05 7.29 2.23
C LEU A 80 -8.05 8.38 2.63
N GLY A 81 -6.79 8.25 2.22
CA GLY A 81 -5.74 9.21 2.51
C GLY A 81 -5.99 10.57 1.85
N ALA A 82 -6.26 10.60 0.55
CA ALA A 82 -6.51 11.82 -0.20
C ALA A 82 -7.72 12.60 0.33
N THR A 83 -8.74 11.89 0.86
CA THR A 83 -9.97 12.51 1.39
C THR A 83 -9.91 12.78 2.89
N ALA A 84 -8.89 12.32 3.61
CA ALA A 84 -8.83 12.32 5.06
C ALA A 84 -9.05 13.69 5.70
N VAL A 85 -8.35 14.70 5.21
CA VAL A 85 -8.40 16.07 5.75
C VAL A 85 -9.44 16.92 5.02
N SER A 86 -9.53 16.79 3.70
CA SER A 86 -10.41 17.62 2.87
C SER A 86 -11.89 17.41 3.17
N ALA A 87 -12.30 16.21 3.56
CA ALA A 87 -13.69 15.92 3.95
C ALA A 87 -14.09 16.71 5.21
N GLU A 88 -13.19 16.82 6.20
CA GLU A 88 -13.45 17.55 7.44
C GLU A 88 -13.34 19.07 7.28
N VAL A 89 -12.51 19.54 6.36
CA VAL A 89 -12.48 20.96 5.97
C VAL A 89 -13.80 21.37 5.34
N LYS A 90 -14.34 20.56 4.42
CA LYS A 90 -15.62 20.83 3.75
C LYS A 90 -16.81 20.79 4.71
N SER A 91 -16.82 19.85 5.66
CA SER A 91 -17.90 19.73 6.66
C SER A 91 -17.76 20.72 7.83
N LYS A 92 -16.73 21.58 7.86
CA LYS A 92 -16.37 22.50 8.92
C LYS A 92 -16.13 21.82 10.29
N THR A 93 -16.10 20.49 10.35
CA THR A 93 -15.84 19.71 11.58
C THR A 93 -14.40 19.86 12.07
N ILE A 94 -13.48 20.22 11.19
CA ILE A 94 -12.07 20.48 11.57
C ILE A 94 -11.95 21.59 12.61
N VAL A 95 -12.85 22.57 12.62
CA VAL A 95 -12.87 23.69 13.60
C VAL A 95 -13.18 23.18 14.99
N THR A 96 -14.18 22.32 15.13
CA THR A 96 -14.57 21.75 16.43
C THR A 96 -13.49 20.80 16.97
N VAL A 97 -12.76 20.10 16.12
CA VAL A 97 -11.65 19.25 16.53
C VAL A 97 -10.45 20.08 16.97
N LEU A 98 -10.10 21.14 16.22
CA LEU A 98 -8.97 22.01 16.53
C LEU A 98 -9.26 23.01 17.65
N ALA A 99 -10.54 23.23 18.05
CA ALA A 99 -10.91 23.99 19.23
C ALA A 99 -10.52 23.26 20.55
N ARG A 100 -10.26 21.98 20.50
CA ARG A 100 -9.68 21.21 21.61
C ARG A 100 -8.16 21.43 21.66
N PRO A 101 -7.49 21.24 22.82
CA PRO A 101 -6.03 21.40 22.95
C PRO A 101 -5.27 20.23 22.27
N VAL A 102 -5.44 20.09 20.96
CA VAL A 102 -4.80 19.08 20.11
C VAL A 102 -3.92 19.78 19.08
N GLY A 103 -2.66 19.41 19.03
CA GLY A 103 -1.73 19.91 18.02
C GLY A 103 -2.13 19.45 16.60
N ARG A 104 -1.96 20.33 15.62
CA ARG A 104 -2.27 20.00 14.20
C ARG A 104 -1.50 18.79 13.70
N ALA A 105 -0.23 18.64 14.11
CA ALA A 105 0.58 17.48 13.81
C ALA A 105 0.02 16.20 14.45
N GLU A 106 -0.43 16.28 15.71
CA GLU A 106 -1.06 15.16 16.43
C GLU A 106 -2.34 14.71 15.72
N TYR A 107 -3.13 15.68 15.23
CA TYR A 107 -4.33 15.41 14.45
C TYR A 107 -4.01 14.65 13.16
N LEU A 108 -3.04 15.12 12.36
CA LEU A 108 -2.67 14.49 11.09
C LEU A 108 -2.11 13.06 11.30
N LEU A 109 -1.25 12.90 12.32
CA LEU A 109 -0.72 11.59 12.71
C LEU A 109 -1.83 10.63 13.16
N GLY A 110 -2.79 11.12 13.96
CA GLY A 110 -3.93 10.32 14.38
C GLY A 110 -4.78 9.85 13.19
N LYS A 111 -5.05 10.74 12.23
CA LYS A 111 -5.78 10.39 11.01
C LYS A 111 -5.04 9.35 10.17
N TRP A 112 -3.74 9.57 9.95
CA TRP A 112 -2.92 8.61 9.23
C TRP A 112 -2.91 7.23 9.91
N LEU A 113 -2.65 7.17 11.21
CA LEU A 113 -2.60 5.90 11.95
C LEU A 113 -3.94 5.15 11.92
N GLY A 114 -5.06 5.87 12.04
CA GLY A 114 -6.39 5.25 11.97
C GLY A 114 -6.70 4.65 10.59
N ILE A 115 -6.38 5.37 9.52
CA ILE A 115 -6.54 4.88 8.14
C ILE A 115 -5.57 3.74 7.88
N GLN A 116 -4.31 3.91 8.30
CA GLN A 116 -3.26 2.90 8.13
C GLN A 116 -3.63 1.57 8.79
N LEU A 117 -4.19 1.60 9.99
CA LEU A 117 -4.64 0.41 10.69
C LEU A 117 -5.69 -0.35 9.88
N PHE A 118 -6.66 0.35 9.28
CA PHE A 118 -7.67 -0.27 8.43
C PHE A 118 -7.05 -0.92 7.18
N VAL A 119 -6.16 -0.21 6.50
CA VAL A 119 -5.49 -0.73 5.29
C VAL A 119 -4.62 -1.94 5.63
N LEU A 120 -3.87 -1.89 6.73
CA LEU A 120 -3.06 -3.02 7.19
C LEU A 120 -3.91 -4.25 7.57
N LEU A 121 -5.08 -4.05 8.18
CA LEU A 121 -6.02 -5.14 8.45
C LEU A 121 -6.52 -5.76 7.14
N PHE A 122 -6.85 -4.94 6.14
CA PHE A 122 -7.27 -5.43 4.84
C PHE A 122 -6.17 -6.25 4.15
N VAL A 123 -4.92 -5.73 4.14
CA VAL A 123 -3.74 -6.47 3.62
C VAL A 123 -3.51 -7.75 4.41
N GLY A 124 -3.64 -7.68 5.74
CA GLY A 124 -3.48 -8.84 6.63
C GLY A 124 -4.43 -9.99 6.31
N VAL A 125 -5.70 -9.68 6.01
CA VAL A 125 -6.67 -10.68 5.57
C VAL A 125 -6.21 -11.35 4.27
N GLY A 126 -5.72 -10.57 3.28
CA GLY A 126 -5.18 -11.10 2.03
C GLY A 126 -3.93 -11.96 2.23
N ALA A 127 -3.02 -11.51 3.08
CA ALA A 127 -1.81 -12.25 3.41
C ALA A 127 -2.12 -13.60 4.09
N VAL A 128 -3.03 -13.60 5.06
CA VAL A 128 -3.49 -14.84 5.72
C VAL A 128 -4.17 -15.77 4.73
N ALA A 129 -5.05 -15.26 3.86
CA ALA A 129 -5.70 -16.05 2.83
C ALA A 129 -4.67 -16.64 1.85
N GLY A 130 -3.67 -15.86 1.42
CA GLY A 130 -2.57 -16.33 0.56
C GLY A 130 -1.72 -17.43 1.22
N CYS A 131 -1.32 -17.23 2.48
CA CYS A 131 -0.58 -18.25 3.24
C CYS A 131 -1.42 -19.53 3.44
N ALA A 132 -2.71 -19.40 3.75
CA ALA A 132 -3.62 -20.52 3.90
C ALA A 132 -3.77 -21.29 2.57
N ALA A 133 -3.86 -20.60 1.44
CA ALA A 133 -3.92 -21.22 0.13
C ALA A 133 -2.62 -21.98 -0.19
N VAL A 134 -1.45 -21.38 0.03
CA VAL A 134 -0.14 -22.03 -0.15
C VAL A 134 -0.06 -23.31 0.68
N HIS A 135 -0.45 -23.25 1.95
CA HIS A 135 -0.45 -24.42 2.84
C HIS A 135 -1.44 -25.49 2.37
N TYR A 136 -2.69 -25.10 2.05
CA TYR A 136 -3.75 -26.02 1.63
C TYR A 136 -3.39 -26.75 0.33
N PHE A 137 -2.82 -26.07 -0.66
CA PHE A 137 -2.40 -26.64 -1.93
C PHE A 137 -1.05 -27.36 -1.87
N GLN A 138 -0.40 -27.37 -0.69
CA GLN A 138 0.93 -27.96 -0.48
C GLN A 138 1.97 -27.41 -1.48
N MET A 139 1.86 -26.11 -1.81
CA MET A 139 2.80 -25.44 -2.68
C MET A 139 4.14 -25.26 -1.96
N GLN A 140 5.23 -25.27 -2.71
CA GLN A 140 6.56 -24.99 -2.19
C GLN A 140 7.03 -23.61 -2.68
N PRO A 141 6.69 -22.52 -1.98
CA PRO A 141 7.15 -21.21 -2.34
C PRO A 141 8.66 -21.08 -2.11
N SER A 142 9.31 -20.21 -2.88
CA SER A 142 10.71 -19.86 -2.67
C SER A 142 10.89 -19.10 -1.35
N GLY A 143 12.12 -19.01 -0.85
CA GLY A 143 12.44 -18.19 0.33
C GLY A 143 12.13 -16.70 0.20
N LEU A 144 11.76 -16.24 -1.01
CA LEU A 144 11.32 -14.85 -1.26
C LEU A 144 9.86 -14.59 -0.86
N PHE A 145 9.05 -15.63 -0.69
CA PHE A 145 7.62 -15.47 -0.37
C PHE A 145 7.35 -14.65 0.91
N PRO A 146 8.06 -14.84 2.03
CA PRO A 146 7.87 -14.00 3.21
C PRO A 146 8.21 -12.52 2.95
N LEU A 147 9.24 -12.24 2.16
CA LEU A 147 9.59 -10.87 1.75
C LEU A 147 8.54 -10.27 0.82
N ALA A 148 7.97 -11.07 -0.08
CA ALA A 148 6.86 -10.63 -0.94
C ALA A 148 5.61 -10.28 -0.11
N ILE A 149 5.27 -11.04 0.91
CA ILE A 149 4.21 -10.66 1.86
C ILE A 149 4.58 -9.36 2.58
N GLY A 150 5.82 -9.20 3.02
CA GLY A 150 6.32 -7.95 3.60
C GLY A 150 6.17 -6.75 2.66
N GLU A 151 6.46 -6.92 1.37
CA GLU A 151 6.28 -5.90 0.33
C GLU A 151 4.83 -5.38 0.28
N LEU A 152 3.82 -6.27 0.34
CA LEU A 152 2.41 -5.87 0.36
C LEU A 152 2.08 -4.92 1.52
N PHE A 153 2.64 -5.17 2.70
CA PHE A 153 2.44 -4.30 3.86
C PHE A 153 3.17 -2.97 3.72
N VAL A 154 4.40 -2.99 3.20
CA VAL A 154 5.22 -1.78 3.02
C VAL A 154 4.62 -0.87 1.96
N ASP A 155 4.15 -1.42 0.84
CA ASP A 155 3.43 -0.67 -0.20
C ASP A 155 2.18 0.00 0.37
N ALA A 156 1.39 -0.73 1.16
CA ALA A 156 0.20 -0.19 1.80
C ALA A 156 0.54 0.97 2.77
N VAL A 157 1.65 0.88 3.51
CA VAL A 157 2.14 1.96 4.38
C VAL A 157 2.55 3.18 3.56
N PHE A 158 3.32 2.96 2.51
CA PHE A 158 3.80 4.03 1.64
C PHE A 158 2.65 4.80 0.97
N PHE A 159 1.75 4.10 0.28
CA PHE A 159 0.63 4.72 -0.42
C PHE A 159 -0.29 5.51 0.52
N CYS A 160 -0.61 4.95 1.68
CA CYS A 160 -1.43 5.62 2.67
C CYS A 160 -0.72 6.87 3.22
N ALA A 161 0.57 6.79 3.57
CA ALA A 161 1.34 7.92 4.10
C ALA A 161 1.42 9.06 3.08
N LEU A 162 1.79 8.76 1.83
CA LEU A 162 1.92 9.76 0.78
C LEU A 162 0.57 10.39 0.43
N SER A 163 -0.49 9.58 0.35
CA SER A 163 -1.84 10.05 0.03
C SER A 163 -2.40 10.97 1.13
N VAL A 164 -2.20 10.64 2.42
CA VAL A 164 -2.58 11.51 3.55
C VAL A 164 -1.77 12.79 3.56
N ALA A 165 -0.44 12.70 3.30
CA ALA A 165 0.44 13.86 3.25
C ALA A 165 0.02 14.85 2.17
N LEU A 166 -0.22 14.38 0.94
CA LEU A 166 -0.68 15.21 -0.17
C LEU A 166 -2.11 15.71 0.06
N GLY A 167 -3.01 14.87 0.60
CA GLY A 167 -4.40 15.24 0.92
C GLY A 167 -4.51 16.32 2.01
N ALA A 168 -3.48 16.48 2.86
CA ALA A 168 -3.39 17.58 3.81
C ALA A 168 -3.07 18.94 3.14
N ILE A 169 -2.47 18.92 1.93
CA ILE A 169 -1.95 20.11 1.25
C ILE A 169 -2.77 20.46 0.00
N MET A 170 -3.25 19.45 -0.73
CA MET A 170 -3.88 19.55 -2.04
C MET A 170 -5.35 19.11 -2.01
N PRO A 171 -6.16 19.49 -3.01
CA PRO A 171 -7.49 18.90 -3.21
C PRO A 171 -7.40 17.37 -3.41
N PRO A 172 -8.44 16.59 -3.06
CA PRO A 172 -8.39 15.12 -3.08
C PRO A 172 -7.97 14.52 -4.41
N VAL A 173 -8.47 15.06 -5.51
CA VAL A 173 -8.14 14.57 -6.87
C VAL A 173 -6.67 14.78 -7.17
N ALA A 174 -6.13 15.97 -6.87
CA ALA A 174 -4.71 16.28 -7.07
C ALA A 174 -3.81 15.44 -6.14
N ALA A 175 -4.23 15.22 -4.90
CA ALA A 175 -3.51 14.38 -3.95
C ALA A 175 -3.44 12.92 -4.43
N GLY A 176 -4.56 12.37 -4.91
CA GLY A 176 -4.61 11.03 -5.50
C GLY A 176 -3.72 10.90 -6.73
N ALA A 177 -3.85 11.84 -7.67
CA ALA A 177 -3.02 11.87 -8.88
C ALA A 177 -1.52 12.03 -8.54
N GLY A 178 -1.18 12.91 -7.59
CA GLY A 178 0.19 13.10 -7.13
C GLY A 178 0.79 11.86 -6.48
N THR A 179 -0.02 11.09 -5.72
CA THR A 179 0.41 9.83 -5.13
C THR A 179 0.74 8.79 -6.22
N VAL A 180 -0.14 8.63 -7.21
CA VAL A 180 0.09 7.72 -8.34
C VAL A 180 1.31 8.16 -9.16
N PHE A 181 1.44 9.47 -9.41
CA PHE A 181 2.57 10.02 -10.13
C PHE A 181 3.90 9.75 -9.42
N ALA A 182 3.96 9.98 -8.10
CA ALA A 182 5.16 9.71 -7.32
C ALA A 182 5.56 8.23 -7.34
N GLN A 183 4.58 7.32 -7.38
CA GLN A 183 4.82 5.88 -7.51
C GLN A 183 5.38 5.50 -8.89
N LEU A 184 4.92 6.15 -9.95
CA LEU A 184 5.35 5.84 -11.31
C LEU A 184 6.68 6.50 -11.67
N MET A 185 7.03 7.62 -11.04
CA MET A 185 8.23 8.39 -11.35
C MET A 185 9.54 7.60 -11.34
N PRO A 186 9.84 6.77 -10.32
CA PRO A 186 11.09 6.02 -10.33
C PRO A 186 11.19 5.04 -11.51
N SER A 187 10.12 4.37 -11.88
CA SER A 187 10.11 3.43 -13.01
C SER A 187 10.23 4.15 -14.35
N LEU A 188 9.61 5.32 -14.50
CA LEU A 188 9.72 6.15 -15.69
C LEU A 188 11.09 6.82 -15.81
N ALA A 189 11.70 7.20 -14.71
CA ALA A 189 13.00 7.85 -14.68
C ALA A 189 14.18 6.89 -14.93
N ARG A 190 14.03 5.63 -14.52
CA ARG A 190 15.08 4.61 -14.57
C ARG A 190 15.79 4.47 -15.92
N PRO A 191 15.11 4.44 -17.09
CA PRO A 191 15.78 4.34 -18.40
C PRO A 191 16.68 5.54 -18.72
N PHE A 192 16.42 6.70 -18.13
CA PHE A 192 17.13 7.95 -18.41
C PHE A 192 18.27 8.27 -17.42
N LEU A 193 18.49 7.42 -16.41
CA LEU A 193 19.56 7.64 -15.44
C LEU A 193 20.96 7.58 -16.07
N ALA A 194 21.12 6.79 -17.13
CA ALA A 194 22.37 6.64 -17.86
C ALA A 194 22.42 7.49 -19.15
N ASP A 195 21.52 8.47 -19.33
CA ASP A 195 21.51 9.34 -20.49
C ASP A 195 22.77 10.22 -20.51
N PRO A 196 23.49 10.34 -21.65
CA PRO A 196 24.71 11.13 -21.76
C PRO A 196 24.47 12.65 -21.60
N ARG A 197 23.21 13.10 -21.70
CA ARG A 197 22.85 14.51 -21.52
C ARG A 197 22.72 14.83 -20.04
N PRO A 198 23.58 15.71 -19.48
CA PRO A 198 23.59 15.94 -18.02
C PRO A 198 22.26 16.45 -17.47
N LEU A 199 21.55 17.30 -18.21
CA LEU A 199 20.24 17.82 -17.79
C LEU A 199 19.20 16.68 -17.67
N VAL A 200 19.20 15.74 -18.63
CA VAL A 200 18.25 14.61 -18.64
C VAL A 200 18.55 13.65 -17.50
N SER A 201 19.82 13.31 -17.28
CA SER A 201 20.23 12.42 -16.19
C SER A 201 19.96 13.05 -14.80
N TRP A 202 20.16 14.35 -14.62
CA TRP A 202 19.81 15.05 -13.37
C TRP A 202 18.30 15.08 -13.11
N LEU A 203 17.48 15.36 -14.14
CA LEU A 203 16.03 15.29 -14.02
C LEU A 203 15.53 13.87 -13.74
N ALA A 204 16.14 12.88 -14.40
CA ALA A 204 15.86 11.48 -14.15
C ALA A 204 16.23 11.08 -12.71
N LEU A 205 17.38 11.52 -12.21
CA LEU A 205 17.80 11.29 -10.83
C LEU A 205 16.80 11.90 -9.83
N ALA A 206 16.40 13.14 -10.06
CA ALA A 206 15.38 13.79 -9.23
C ALA A 206 14.05 13.02 -9.25
N GLY A 207 13.58 12.62 -10.44
CA GLY A 207 12.37 11.79 -10.60
C GLY A 207 12.47 10.44 -9.93
N TYR A 208 13.64 9.80 -9.97
CA TYR A 208 13.90 8.52 -9.33
C TYR A 208 13.76 8.59 -7.81
N TYR A 209 14.21 9.68 -7.18
CA TYR A 209 14.13 9.86 -5.71
C TYR A 209 12.81 10.49 -5.22
N VAL A 210 11.92 10.92 -6.11
CA VAL A 210 10.59 11.43 -5.72
C VAL A 210 9.67 10.34 -5.19
N GLY A 211 9.82 9.11 -5.67
CA GLY A 211 8.99 7.97 -5.27
C GLY A 211 9.72 6.97 -4.38
N PRO A 212 9.07 5.85 -4.08
CA PRO A 212 9.65 4.77 -3.28
C PRO A 212 10.80 4.09 -4.00
N ALA A 213 11.70 3.49 -3.24
CA ALA A 213 12.75 2.65 -3.79
C ALA A 213 12.13 1.46 -4.55
N GLN A 214 12.57 1.27 -5.79
CA GLN A 214 12.02 0.23 -6.66
C GLN A 214 12.69 -1.11 -6.39
N MET A 215 11.88 -2.16 -6.25
CA MET A 215 12.40 -3.53 -6.21
C MET A 215 13.08 -3.88 -7.54
N PRO A 216 14.26 -4.51 -7.50
CA PRO A 216 14.95 -4.96 -8.72
C PRO A 216 14.10 -5.94 -9.53
N VAL A 217 13.32 -6.76 -8.85
CA VAL A 217 12.43 -7.80 -9.40
C VAL A 217 11.14 -7.83 -8.59
N SER A 218 10.03 -8.18 -9.21
CA SER A 218 8.78 -8.42 -8.47
C SER A 218 8.95 -9.63 -7.54
N LEU A 219 9.01 -9.39 -6.23
CA LEU A 219 9.15 -10.46 -5.24
C LEU A 219 8.00 -11.44 -5.32
N LEU A 220 6.78 -10.91 -5.47
CA LEU A 220 5.59 -11.73 -5.60
C LEU A 220 5.65 -12.62 -6.84
N GLY A 221 6.01 -12.07 -8.01
CA GLY A 221 6.13 -12.81 -9.27
C GLY A 221 7.17 -13.93 -9.21
N HIS A 222 8.24 -13.76 -8.44
CA HIS A 222 9.31 -14.74 -8.31
C HIS A 222 9.17 -15.68 -7.10
N SER A 223 8.11 -15.50 -6.29
CA SER A 223 7.89 -16.31 -5.08
C SER A 223 7.68 -17.80 -5.36
N PHE A 224 7.31 -18.18 -6.58
CA PHE A 224 7.12 -19.57 -6.99
C PHE A 224 8.08 -19.99 -8.12
N ALA A 225 9.03 -19.15 -8.49
CA ALA A 225 10.06 -19.51 -9.48
C ALA A 225 11.09 -20.44 -8.82
N LYS A 226 11.29 -21.63 -9.42
CA LYS A 226 12.26 -22.64 -8.92
C LYS A 226 13.72 -22.26 -9.22
N GLU A 227 13.95 -21.36 -10.17
CA GLU A 227 15.28 -20.95 -10.63
C GLU A 227 15.48 -19.45 -10.36
N LEU A 228 15.82 -19.10 -9.13
CA LEU A 228 16.38 -17.79 -8.84
C LEU A 228 17.87 -17.96 -8.54
N LEU A 229 18.65 -17.52 -9.51
CA LEU A 229 20.07 -17.25 -9.37
C LEU A 229 20.31 -16.35 -8.15
N ASN A 230 20.78 -16.93 -7.03
CA ASN A 230 21.25 -16.24 -5.83
C ASN A 230 20.44 -14.99 -5.42
N PRO A 231 19.26 -15.13 -4.81
CA PRO A 231 18.50 -13.98 -4.37
C PRO A 231 19.28 -13.23 -3.28
N SER A 232 19.59 -11.97 -3.54
CA SER A 232 20.21 -11.09 -2.53
C SER A 232 19.14 -10.67 -1.51
N TYR A 233 18.79 -11.57 -0.58
CA TYR A 233 17.80 -11.29 0.48
C TYR A 233 18.08 -9.98 1.22
N GLY A 234 19.37 -9.67 1.46
CA GLY A 234 19.79 -8.42 2.09
C GLY A 234 19.37 -7.17 1.30
N LEU A 235 19.53 -7.20 -0.01
CA LEU A 235 19.15 -6.08 -0.88
C LEU A 235 17.63 -5.87 -0.89
N TYR A 236 16.84 -6.94 -0.94
CA TYR A 236 15.38 -6.83 -0.89
C TYR A 236 14.89 -6.32 0.48
N ALA A 237 15.47 -6.83 1.57
CA ALA A 237 15.16 -6.33 2.90
C ALA A 237 15.54 -4.84 3.07
N GLN A 238 16.68 -4.42 2.50
CA GLN A 238 17.09 -3.02 2.49
C GLN A 238 16.05 -2.14 1.80
N VAL A 239 15.58 -2.51 0.60
CA VAL A 239 14.56 -1.74 -0.13
C VAL A 239 13.26 -1.61 0.67
N LEU A 240 12.83 -2.68 1.37
CA LEU A 240 11.66 -2.62 2.25
C LEU A 240 11.85 -1.60 3.38
N VAL A 241 13.03 -1.61 4.02
CA VAL A 241 13.37 -0.66 5.09
C VAL A 241 13.43 0.78 4.56
N GLU A 242 14.05 1.00 3.40
CA GLU A 242 14.11 2.31 2.75
C GLU A 242 12.71 2.88 2.47
N ASN A 243 11.77 2.05 2.00
CA ASN A 243 10.39 2.46 1.74
C ASN A 243 9.63 2.83 3.04
N VAL A 244 9.85 2.10 4.13
CA VAL A 244 9.27 2.46 5.44
C VAL A 244 9.86 3.78 5.95
N LEU A 245 11.18 3.99 5.84
CA LEU A 245 11.83 5.23 6.23
C LEU A 245 11.36 6.41 5.36
N TYR A 246 11.18 6.18 4.07
CA TYR A 246 10.62 7.18 3.16
C TYR A 246 9.21 7.59 3.58
N ALA A 247 8.32 6.62 3.86
CA ALA A 247 6.96 6.90 4.34
C ALA A 247 6.97 7.71 5.66
N ALA A 248 7.86 7.36 6.59
CA ALA A 248 8.03 8.10 7.84
C ALA A 248 8.52 9.53 7.59
N ALA A 249 9.50 9.73 6.71
CA ALA A 249 10.01 11.05 6.34
C ALA A 249 8.93 11.92 5.70
N VAL A 250 8.15 11.37 4.77
CA VAL A 250 7.01 12.05 4.14
C VAL A 250 6.00 12.51 5.20
N MET A 251 5.66 11.66 6.17
CA MET A 251 4.74 12.02 7.26
C MET A 251 5.30 13.10 8.18
N VAL A 252 6.60 13.07 8.50
CA VAL A 252 7.25 14.12 9.29
C VAL A 252 7.19 15.47 8.57
N VAL A 253 7.50 15.49 7.27
CA VAL A 253 7.41 16.71 6.45
C VAL A 253 5.96 17.21 6.39
N ALA A 254 5.00 16.30 6.12
CA ALA A 254 3.59 16.63 6.06
C ALA A 254 3.09 17.25 7.39
N CYS A 255 3.47 16.68 8.52
CA CYS A 255 3.11 17.21 9.84
C CYS A 255 3.68 18.62 10.07
N ARG A 256 4.93 18.88 9.65
CA ARG A 256 5.55 20.22 9.77
C ARG A 256 4.87 21.25 8.87
N VAL A 257 4.58 20.88 7.63
CA VAL A 257 3.88 21.75 6.67
C VAL A 257 2.48 22.05 7.14
N PHE A 258 1.74 21.03 7.57
CA PHE A 258 0.37 21.16 8.06
C PHE A 258 0.29 21.99 9.35
N ALA A 259 1.27 21.87 10.24
CA ALA A 259 1.35 22.69 11.48
C ALA A 259 1.47 24.19 11.19
N ARG A 260 2.18 24.56 10.09
CA ARG A 260 2.40 25.97 9.68
C ARG A 260 1.26 26.54 8.82
N ARG A 261 0.41 25.69 8.25
CA ARG A 261 -0.64 26.11 7.30
C ARG A 261 -1.79 26.75 8.06
N GLU A 262 -2.18 27.97 7.69
CA GLU A 262 -3.44 28.56 8.11
C GLU A 262 -4.61 27.84 7.42
N VAL A 263 -5.52 27.27 8.19
CA VAL A 263 -6.75 26.68 7.64
C VAL A 263 -7.71 27.84 7.32
N ARG A 264 -7.66 28.33 6.09
CA ARG A 264 -8.65 29.30 5.58
C ARG A 264 -9.97 28.56 5.36
N LEU A 265 -10.94 28.87 6.17
CA LEU A 265 -12.31 28.47 5.92
C LEU A 265 -12.82 29.39 4.81
N SER A 266 -13.04 28.83 3.61
CA SER A 266 -13.76 29.57 2.56
C SER A 266 -15.15 29.87 3.09
N SER A 267 -15.42 31.16 3.26
CA SER A 267 -16.75 31.70 3.53
C SER A 267 -17.75 31.32 2.47
#